data_d2a382e74ea7235833c6a003e5180892
#
_entry.id   d2a382e74ea7235833c6a003e5180892
#
_cell.length_a   1.000
_cell.length_b   1.000
_cell.length_c   1.000
_cell.angle_alpha   90.00
_cell.angle_beta   90.00
_cell.angle_gamma   90.00
#
_symmetry.space_group_name_H-M   'P 1'
#
loop_
_entity.id
_entity.type
_entity.pdbx_description
1 polymer ?
#
loop_
_entity_poly.entity_id
_entity_poly.type
_entity_poly.pdbx_seq_one_letter_code
_entity_poly.pdbx_strand_id
1 'polypeptide(L)'
;LQLSIEKAKMMAKSELADIIKGEMNKESKQFIKELGKTETKTVVTEVETVLVNIISETPVRGYEIFAQDVTLTKNGYYRTWIGIRLPLGKFNKMYNYTIEQAVDAYNLNEESMKAWDNLKKKDDDNSL
;
A
#
# COMPACT_ATOMS: atom_id res chain seq x y z
N LEU A 1 -16.95 0.35 -27.11
CA LEU A 1 -16.52 -0.78 -26.26
C LEU A 1 -15.13 -0.58 -25.69
N GLN A 2 -14.14 -0.25 -26.54
CA GLN A 2 -12.76 -0.04 -26.09
C GLN A 2 -12.67 1.10 -25.06
N LEU A 3 -13.38 2.18 -25.28
CA LEU A 3 -13.41 3.31 -24.34
C LEU A 3 -14.01 2.89 -22.99
N SER A 4 -15.07 2.07 -23.01
CA SER A 4 -15.70 1.54 -21.80
C SER A 4 -14.72 0.68 -20.99
N ILE A 5 -13.95 -0.19 -21.66
CA ILE A 5 -12.94 -1.05 -21.03
C ILE A 5 -11.82 -0.19 -20.42
N GLU A 6 -11.30 0.78 -21.16
CA GLU A 6 -10.23 1.67 -20.68
C GLU A 6 -10.67 2.48 -19.45
N LYS A 7 -11.88 3.01 -19.49
CA LYS A 7 -12.45 3.77 -18.37
C LYS A 7 -12.60 2.89 -17.12
N ALA A 8 -13.12 1.66 -17.29
CA ALA A 8 -13.28 0.72 -16.18
C ALA A 8 -11.93 0.34 -15.57
N LYS A 9 -10.90 0.12 -16.40
CA LYS A 9 -9.54 -0.15 -15.91
C LYS A 9 -8.98 1.01 -15.08
N MET A 10 -9.14 2.24 -15.57
CA MET A 10 -8.69 3.43 -14.85
C MET A 10 -9.36 3.57 -13.48
N MET A 11 -10.68 3.38 -13.43
CA MET A 11 -11.44 3.45 -12.19
C MET A 11 -11.00 2.37 -11.20
N ALA A 12 -10.85 1.13 -11.67
CA ALA A 12 -10.43 0.02 -10.83
C ALA A 12 -9.02 0.24 -10.26
N LYS A 13 -8.08 0.73 -11.06
CA LYS A 13 -6.73 1.07 -10.62
C LYS A 13 -6.73 2.15 -9.55
N SER A 14 -7.53 3.19 -9.75
CA SER A 14 -7.66 4.31 -8.80
C SER A 14 -8.20 3.82 -7.45
N GLU A 15 -9.25 3.02 -7.47
CA GLU A 15 -9.83 2.44 -6.25
C GLU A 15 -8.85 1.51 -5.54
N LEU A 16 -8.13 0.67 -6.28
CA LEU A 16 -7.12 -0.20 -5.70
C LEU A 16 -5.98 0.61 -5.07
N ALA A 17 -5.52 1.66 -5.74
CA ALA A 17 -4.48 2.53 -5.21
C ALA A 17 -4.89 3.15 -3.87
N ASP A 18 -6.13 3.61 -3.77
CA ASP A 18 -6.67 4.19 -2.53
C ASP A 18 -6.72 3.15 -1.40
N ILE A 19 -7.18 1.94 -1.70
CA ILE A 19 -7.24 0.84 -0.75
C ILE A 19 -5.84 0.46 -0.26
N ILE A 20 -4.89 0.33 -1.18
CA ILE A 20 -3.51 -0.04 -0.85
C ILE A 20 -2.84 1.04 0.02
N LYS A 21 -3.00 2.30 -0.33
CA LYS A 21 -2.46 3.41 0.46
C LYS A 21 -3.10 3.47 1.85
N GLY A 22 -4.40 3.19 1.95
CA GLY A 22 -5.10 3.08 3.22
C GLY A 22 -4.54 1.98 4.11
N GLU A 23 -4.27 0.80 3.54
CA GLU A 23 -3.67 -0.33 4.26
C GLU A 23 -2.22 -0.02 4.68
N MET A 24 -1.43 0.61 3.81
CA MET A 24 -0.07 1.03 4.13
C MET A 24 -0.06 2.04 5.29
N ASN A 25 -0.97 3.00 5.27
CA ASN A 25 -1.10 3.98 6.35
C ASN A 25 -1.50 3.31 7.67
N LYS A 26 -2.40 2.34 7.62
CA LYS A 26 -2.82 1.57 8.78
C LYS A 26 -1.65 0.79 9.40
N GLU A 27 -0.88 0.09 8.56
CA GLU A 27 0.29 -0.66 9.01
C GLU A 27 1.39 0.26 9.54
N SER A 28 1.61 1.41 8.91
CA SER A 28 2.62 2.37 9.36
C SER A 28 2.29 2.98 10.71
N LYS A 29 1.01 3.12 11.07
CA LYS A 29 0.61 3.56 12.42
C LYS A 29 1.07 2.58 13.49
N GLN A 30 1.05 1.29 13.21
CA GLN A 30 1.57 0.26 14.11
C GLN A 30 3.08 0.44 14.32
N PHE A 31 3.81 0.65 13.23
CA PHE A 31 5.25 0.91 13.28
C PHE A 31 5.55 2.17 14.11
N ILE A 32 4.83 3.26 13.87
CA ILE A 32 5.01 4.52 14.61
C ILE A 32 4.75 4.32 16.10
N LYS A 33 3.73 3.55 16.45
CA LYS A 33 3.43 3.22 17.85
C LYS A 33 4.58 2.47 18.51
N GLU A 34 5.17 1.50 17.83
CA GLU A 34 6.34 0.76 18.33
C GLU A 34 7.57 1.66 18.44
N LEU A 35 7.78 2.51 17.43
CA LEU A 35 8.86 3.49 17.41
C LEU A 35 8.81 4.44 18.62
N GLY A 36 7.60 4.84 19.02
CA GLY A 36 7.37 5.72 20.16
C GLY A 36 7.84 5.15 21.50
N LYS A 37 8.11 3.85 21.56
CA LYS A 37 8.63 3.21 22.79
C LYS A 37 10.13 3.44 22.97
N THR A 38 10.87 3.75 21.90
CA THR A 38 12.34 3.81 21.90
C THR A 38 12.91 5.13 21.43
N GLU A 39 12.13 5.93 20.70
CA GLU A 39 12.58 7.19 20.12
C GLU A 39 11.86 8.39 20.77
N THR A 40 12.44 9.58 20.63
CA THR A 40 11.82 10.82 21.12
C THR A 40 10.59 11.16 20.30
N LYS A 41 9.69 11.93 20.89
CA LYS A 41 8.47 12.38 20.22
C LYS A 41 8.78 13.16 18.93
N THR A 42 9.84 13.95 18.92
CA THR A 42 10.26 14.71 17.76
C THR A 42 10.64 13.78 16.60
N VAL A 43 11.45 12.76 16.87
CA VAL A 43 11.86 11.76 15.85
C VAL A 43 10.64 11.00 15.34
N VAL A 44 9.76 10.56 16.23
CA VAL A 44 8.52 9.84 15.88
C VAL A 44 7.67 10.67 14.93
N THR A 45 7.45 11.95 15.23
CA THR A 45 6.66 12.85 14.40
C THR A 45 7.28 13.06 13.02
N GLU A 46 8.60 13.22 12.94
CA GLU A 46 9.30 13.38 11.67
C GLU A 46 9.23 12.11 10.81
N VAL A 47 9.43 10.95 11.42
CA VAL A 47 9.32 9.65 10.73
C VAL A 47 7.91 9.44 10.21
N GLU A 48 6.90 9.75 11.00
CA GLU A 48 5.48 9.66 10.57
C GLU A 48 5.22 10.54 9.35
N THR A 49 5.70 11.79 9.37
CA THR A 49 5.54 12.72 8.25
C THR A 49 6.19 12.18 6.98
N VAL A 50 7.40 11.64 7.08
CA VAL A 50 8.11 11.05 5.94
C VAL A 50 7.37 9.83 5.41
N LEU A 51 6.88 8.96 6.28
CA LEU A 51 6.11 7.77 5.88
C LEU A 51 4.84 8.16 5.13
N VAL A 52 4.09 9.13 5.62
CA VAL A 52 2.88 9.61 4.95
C VAL A 52 3.20 10.12 3.56
N ASN A 53 4.28 10.88 3.41
CA ASN A 53 4.69 11.42 2.12
C ASN A 53 5.15 10.31 1.16
N ILE A 54 5.95 9.36 1.62
CA ILE A 54 6.41 8.24 0.79
C ILE A 54 5.22 7.42 0.31
N ILE A 55 4.29 7.09 1.19
CA ILE A 55 3.09 6.32 0.85
C ILE A 55 2.25 7.07 -0.18
N SER A 56 2.06 8.37 0.02
CA SER A 56 1.30 9.21 -0.90
C SER A 56 1.88 9.23 -2.31
N GLU A 57 3.20 9.23 -2.42
CA GLU A 57 3.91 9.36 -3.70
C GLU A 57 4.22 8.01 -4.35
N THR A 58 4.14 6.90 -3.61
CA THR A 58 4.49 5.58 -4.13
C THR A 58 3.42 5.11 -5.13
N PRO A 59 3.79 4.82 -6.39
CA PRO A 59 2.84 4.25 -7.34
C PRO A 59 2.55 2.79 -6.99
N VAL A 60 1.28 2.38 -7.13
CA VAL A 60 0.89 0.99 -6.94
C VAL A 60 1.29 0.19 -8.17
N ARG A 61 2.12 -0.83 -7.99
CA ARG A 61 2.63 -1.70 -9.06
C ARG A 61 2.40 -3.16 -8.71
N GLY A 62 2.45 -4.00 -9.73
CA GLY A 62 2.33 -5.44 -9.55
C GLY A 62 0.91 -5.95 -9.37
N TYR A 63 -0.08 -5.09 -9.61
CA TYR A 63 -1.48 -5.53 -9.66
C TYR A 63 -1.72 -6.40 -10.87
N GLU A 64 -2.76 -7.23 -10.80
CA GLU A 64 -3.18 -8.08 -11.91
C GLU A 64 -4.68 -8.02 -12.11
N ILE A 65 -5.12 -8.17 -13.36
CA ILE A 65 -6.54 -8.26 -13.70
C ILE A 65 -6.91 -9.73 -13.59
N PHE A 66 -7.86 -10.05 -12.70
CA PHE A 66 -8.31 -11.43 -12.49
C PHE A 66 -9.69 -11.69 -13.05
N ALA A 67 -10.45 -10.66 -13.42
CA ALA A 67 -11.79 -10.80 -13.97
C ALA A 67 -12.12 -9.62 -14.88
N GLN A 68 -12.87 -9.90 -15.94
CA GLN A 68 -13.40 -8.88 -16.83
C GLN A 68 -14.75 -9.36 -17.36
N ASP A 69 -15.75 -8.49 -17.31
CA ASP A 69 -17.07 -8.79 -17.84
C ASP A 69 -17.61 -7.56 -18.55
N VAL A 70 -18.20 -7.79 -19.73
CA VAL A 70 -18.77 -6.74 -20.57
C VAL A 70 -20.21 -7.12 -20.89
N THR A 71 -21.14 -6.23 -20.56
CA THR A 71 -22.56 -6.43 -20.87
C THR A 71 -23.09 -5.26 -21.72
N LEU A 72 -24.07 -5.58 -22.56
CA LEU A 72 -24.78 -4.56 -23.34
C LEU A 72 -26.05 -4.19 -22.59
N THR A 73 -26.23 -2.90 -22.31
CA THR A 73 -27.43 -2.42 -21.63
C THR A 73 -28.61 -2.33 -22.59
N LYS A 74 -29.84 -2.24 -22.03
CA LYS A 74 -31.08 -2.11 -22.82
C LYS A 74 -31.06 -0.86 -23.72
N ASN A 75 -30.31 0.18 -23.35
CA ASN A 75 -30.20 1.42 -24.10
C ASN A 75 -29.09 1.39 -25.16
N GLY A 76 -28.46 0.22 -25.38
CA GLY A 76 -27.40 0.08 -26.38
C GLY A 76 -26.02 0.53 -25.93
N TYR A 77 -25.81 0.75 -24.63
CA TYR A 77 -24.52 1.10 -24.06
C TYR A 77 -23.81 -0.13 -23.50
N TYR A 78 -22.48 -0.10 -23.50
CA TYR A 78 -21.69 -1.14 -22.87
C TYR A 78 -21.44 -0.81 -21.40
N ARG A 79 -21.55 -1.84 -20.55
CA ARG A 79 -21.16 -1.78 -19.15
C ARG A 79 -20.00 -2.76 -18.94
N THR A 80 -18.88 -2.24 -18.45
CA THR A 80 -17.68 -3.06 -18.23
C THR A 80 -17.36 -3.14 -16.76
N TRP A 81 -17.08 -4.37 -16.29
CA TRP A 81 -16.61 -4.64 -14.95
C TRP A 81 -15.20 -5.19 -15.03
N ILE A 82 -14.29 -4.60 -14.26
CA ILE A 82 -12.90 -5.05 -14.18
C ILE A 82 -12.60 -5.37 -12.72
N GLY A 83 -12.15 -6.60 -12.46
CA GLY A 83 -11.63 -7.00 -11.15
C GLY A 83 -10.10 -6.97 -11.20
N ILE A 84 -9.49 -6.19 -10.30
CA ILE A 84 -8.04 -6.15 -10.18
C ILE A 84 -7.65 -6.43 -8.73
N ARG A 85 -6.45 -6.98 -8.55
CA ARG A 85 -5.94 -7.31 -7.23
C ARG A 85 -4.44 -7.08 -7.15
N LEU A 86 -3.96 -6.85 -5.92
CA LEU A 86 -2.53 -6.84 -5.63
C LEU A 86 -2.25 -8.04 -4.70
N PRO A 87 -1.43 -9.02 -5.14
CA PRO A 87 -1.09 -10.14 -4.27
C PRO A 87 -0.45 -9.67 -2.97
N LEU A 88 -0.78 -10.34 -1.86
CA LEU A 88 -0.31 -9.94 -0.52
C LEU A 88 1.21 -9.88 -0.43
N GLY A 89 1.91 -10.83 -1.06
CA GLY A 89 3.37 -10.81 -1.09
C GLY A 89 3.96 -9.57 -1.76
N LYS A 90 3.30 -9.08 -2.82
CA LYS A 90 3.73 -7.84 -3.49
C LYS A 90 3.42 -6.61 -2.64
N PHE A 91 2.29 -6.60 -1.95
CA PHE A 91 1.96 -5.55 -0.99
C PHE A 91 3.00 -5.48 0.13
N ASN A 92 3.34 -6.61 0.73
CA ASN A 92 4.31 -6.68 1.82
C ASN A 92 5.70 -6.19 1.37
N LYS A 93 6.12 -6.55 0.18
CA LYS A 93 7.38 -6.10 -0.40
C LYS A 93 7.42 -4.58 -0.57
N MET A 94 6.35 -4.00 -1.08
CA MET A 94 6.21 -2.56 -1.27
C MET A 94 6.19 -1.83 0.07
N TYR A 95 5.45 -2.34 1.05
CA TYR A 95 5.37 -1.80 2.38
C TYR A 95 6.72 -1.84 3.09
N ASN A 96 7.40 -2.99 3.05
CA ASN A 96 8.72 -3.15 3.67
C ASN A 96 9.75 -2.19 3.08
N TYR A 97 9.71 -1.98 1.76
CA TYR A 97 10.58 -1.01 1.09
C TYR A 97 10.30 0.41 1.59
N THR A 98 9.04 0.77 1.78
CA THR A 98 8.64 2.08 2.30
C THR A 98 9.19 2.32 3.70
N ILE A 99 9.05 1.34 4.59
CA ILE A 99 9.58 1.42 5.95
C ILE A 99 11.10 1.53 5.94
N GLU A 100 11.77 0.76 5.10
CA GLU A 100 13.22 0.78 4.95
C GLU A 100 13.74 2.16 4.53
N GLN A 101 13.06 2.81 3.59
CA GLN A 101 13.41 4.19 3.18
C GLN A 101 13.31 5.18 4.35
N ALA A 102 12.27 5.08 5.16
CA ALA A 102 12.09 5.95 6.32
C ALA A 102 13.13 5.69 7.41
N VAL A 103 13.44 4.42 7.65
CA VAL A 103 14.46 4.01 8.63
C VAL A 103 15.83 4.55 8.23
N ASP A 104 16.22 4.38 6.97
CA ASP A 104 17.51 4.84 6.45
C ASP A 104 17.62 6.37 6.52
N ALA A 105 16.53 7.09 6.30
CA ALA A 105 16.54 8.56 6.33
C ALA A 105 16.81 9.13 7.72
N TYR A 106 16.46 8.39 8.78
CA TYR A 106 16.54 8.90 10.16
C TYR A 106 17.58 8.20 11.03
N ASN A 107 18.32 7.24 10.49
CA ASN A 107 19.37 6.55 11.22
C ASN A 107 18.90 6.10 12.61
N LEU A 108 17.78 5.38 12.65
CA LEU A 108 17.10 4.97 13.87
C LEU A 108 17.98 4.04 14.72
N ASN A 109 17.75 4.04 16.05
CA ASN A 109 18.52 3.22 16.95
C ASN A 109 18.17 1.71 16.80
N GLU A 110 18.98 0.85 17.44
CA GLU A 110 18.86 -0.60 17.32
C GLU A 110 17.50 -1.14 17.80
N GLU A 111 16.92 -0.55 18.85
CA GLU A 111 15.63 -0.97 19.37
C GLU A 111 14.50 -0.64 18.42
N SER A 112 14.57 0.53 17.76
CA SER A 112 13.61 0.91 16.72
C SER A 112 13.70 -0.01 15.51
N MET A 113 14.90 -0.44 15.14
CA MET A 113 15.11 -1.44 14.10
C MET A 113 14.48 -2.78 14.45
N LYS A 114 14.53 -3.18 15.71
CA LYS A 114 13.84 -4.38 16.19
C LYS A 114 12.32 -4.28 16.03
N ALA A 115 11.74 -3.12 16.28
CA ALA A 115 10.32 -2.89 16.09
C ALA A 115 9.92 -3.11 14.62
N TRP A 116 10.71 -2.58 13.69
CA TRP A 116 10.49 -2.82 12.26
C TRP A 116 10.65 -4.30 11.91
N ASP A 117 11.71 -4.95 12.37
CA ASP A 117 11.96 -6.36 12.09
C ASP A 117 10.82 -7.25 12.59
N ASN A 118 10.27 -6.96 13.77
CA ASN A 118 9.15 -7.71 14.33
C ASN A 118 7.88 -7.56 13.47
N LEU A 119 7.58 -6.35 13.00
CA LEU A 119 6.44 -6.12 12.12
C LEU A 119 6.64 -6.78 10.75
N LYS A 120 7.85 -6.74 10.22
CA LYS A 120 8.20 -7.41 8.96
C LYS A 120 8.00 -8.92 9.05
N LYS A 121 8.43 -9.55 10.14
CA LYS A 121 8.21 -10.97 10.39
C LYS A 121 6.74 -11.32 10.41
N LYS A 122 5.94 -10.52 11.09
CA LYS A 122 4.49 -10.70 11.17
C LYS A 122 3.85 -10.64 9.78
N ASP A 123 4.25 -9.68 8.97
CA ASP A 123 3.74 -9.54 7.61
C ASP A 123 4.15 -10.70 6.72
N ASP A 124 5.40 -11.16 6.82
CA ASP A 124 5.90 -12.31 6.07
C ASP A 124 5.14 -13.59 6.46
N ASP A 125 4.85 -13.80 7.74
CA ASP A 125 4.07 -14.93 8.25
C ASP A 125 2.62 -14.89 7.71
N ASN A 126 2.08 -13.72 7.48
CA ASN A 126 0.72 -13.52 6.96
C ASN A 126 0.65 -13.48 5.42
N SER A 127 1.78 -13.50 4.71
CA SER A 127 1.83 -13.33 3.26
C SER A 127 1.57 -14.63 2.48
N LEU A 128 1.28 -15.70 3.16
CA LEU A 128 0.93 -16.97 2.54
C LEU A 128 -0.54 -17.00 2.14
#